data_11fb081c2fdd39a740d91c72bcf552c7
#
_entry.id   11fb081c2fdd39a740d91c72bcf552c7
#
_cell.length_a   1.000
_cell.length_b   1.000
_cell.length_c   1.000
_cell.angle_alpha   90.00
_cell.angle_beta   90.00
_cell.angle_gamma   90.00
#
_symmetry.space_group_name_H-M   'P 1'
#
loop_
_entity.id
_entity.type
_entity.pdbx_description
1 polymer ?
#
loop_
_entity_poly.entity_id
_entity_poly.type
_entity_poly.pdbx_seq_one_letter_code
_entity_poly.pdbx_strand_id
1 'polypeptide(L)'
;MFGPQREPYAADVREYWQNGKIKASNVVSHAPGFTIFENLYYLNGTAYLVSSDPESFPARNLITGSGFGIYNSPEEVAQREPTDKDMQIISPQKAREIFGDAAVRLHGTSWWTNDPAQFIAHYYHFSAELMFGLWRTYASLDPSITPLGQTRLPAPRRWVFPHVPSDKWRDYASMNQYVLFASFPSTQLLFQQDVADMADTGKVYVLERVVYSDRSAAIRGEGWLPKQRMASLAFSHESVRNWWAPIRSNVVRFAGGDLNPFLRPHPVPTPPGEPAPVYDPPEDKPVITYVSRQTWGRRMLLEDDHARFVAALDRLSAQYGYEVNVVNMDKLTRDEQIKLAGRTTIMCGVHGNGLTSLLWMKPTPRTTVMEFFMPQGWAFDYQWTATALGMTHYGWWNNTYVTGTGVPTHTNYVDGFQGNEIPLDGEAVAAAIHARLQLPLDNPAPPPAQP
;
A
#
# COMPACT_ATOMS: atom_id res chain seq x y z
N MET A 1 -4.91 -3.66 15.05
CA MET A 1 -5.05 -4.99 15.67
C MET A 1 -6.06 -5.76 14.84
N PHE A 2 -5.66 -6.86 14.22
CA PHE A 2 -6.57 -7.72 13.47
C PHE A 2 -7.57 -8.37 14.43
N GLY A 3 -8.78 -8.66 13.94
CA GLY A 3 -9.80 -9.36 14.74
C GLY A 3 -9.29 -10.71 15.24
N PRO A 4 -9.85 -11.22 16.33
CA PRO A 4 -9.44 -12.53 16.85
C PRO A 4 -9.68 -13.60 15.79
N GLN A 5 -8.64 -14.35 15.47
CA GLN A 5 -8.77 -15.59 14.69
C GLN A 5 -9.49 -16.60 15.58
N ARG A 6 -10.82 -16.57 15.58
CA ARG A 6 -11.67 -17.51 16.31
C ARG A 6 -12.23 -18.64 15.44
N GLU A 7 -11.70 -18.80 14.25
CA GLU A 7 -11.96 -20.05 13.55
C GLU A 7 -11.10 -21.15 14.20
N PRO A 8 -11.68 -22.31 14.53
CA PRO A 8 -10.90 -23.42 15.03
C PRO A 8 -9.80 -23.69 13.99
N TYR A 9 -8.56 -23.89 14.45
CA TYR A 9 -7.42 -24.22 13.59
C TYR A 9 -7.78 -25.46 12.78
N ALA A 10 -8.20 -25.26 11.54
CA ALA A 10 -8.31 -26.33 10.57
C ALA A 10 -6.92 -26.53 9.97
N ALA A 11 -6.35 -27.69 10.19
CA ALA A 11 -5.10 -28.06 9.55
C ALA A 11 -5.29 -28.12 8.03
N ASP A 12 -4.32 -27.61 7.28
CA ASP A 12 -4.29 -27.79 5.83
C ASP A 12 -4.14 -29.30 5.55
N VAL A 13 -5.15 -29.91 4.96
CA VAL A 13 -5.24 -31.37 4.79
C VAL A 13 -5.72 -31.74 3.40
N ARG A 14 -5.42 -32.96 2.99
CA ARG A 14 -6.01 -33.57 1.81
C ARG A 14 -7.45 -33.98 2.12
N GLU A 15 -8.41 -33.34 1.43
CA GLU A 15 -9.84 -33.63 1.53
C GLU A 15 -10.32 -34.34 0.28
N TYR A 16 -11.14 -35.41 0.47
CA TYR A 16 -11.85 -36.03 -0.61
C TYR A 16 -13.16 -35.29 -0.91
N TRP A 17 -13.56 -35.26 -2.18
CA TRP A 17 -14.80 -34.59 -2.56
C TRP A 17 -15.99 -35.33 -1.95
N GLN A 18 -16.74 -34.65 -1.10
CA GLN A 18 -17.98 -35.21 -0.53
C GLN A 18 -18.99 -35.47 -1.64
N ASN A 19 -19.43 -36.75 -1.79
CA ASN A 19 -20.32 -37.19 -2.86
C ASN A 19 -19.81 -36.82 -4.29
N GLY A 20 -18.49 -36.75 -4.51
CA GLY A 20 -17.89 -36.37 -5.78
C GLY A 20 -18.12 -34.92 -6.18
N LYS A 21 -18.57 -34.06 -5.26
CA LYS A 21 -18.84 -32.63 -5.55
C LYS A 21 -17.63 -31.79 -5.27
N ILE A 22 -17.04 -31.22 -6.32
CA ILE A 22 -16.04 -30.18 -6.24
C ILE A 22 -16.73 -28.84 -5.90
N LYS A 23 -16.20 -28.09 -4.94
CA LYS A 23 -16.72 -26.76 -4.61
C LYS A 23 -16.50 -25.82 -5.79
N ALA A 24 -17.53 -25.08 -6.18
CA ALA A 24 -17.37 -24.03 -7.17
C ALA A 24 -16.48 -22.89 -6.64
N SER A 25 -15.75 -22.29 -7.55
CA SER A 25 -15.06 -21.02 -7.29
C SER A 25 -16.07 -19.86 -7.31
N ASN A 26 -15.79 -18.84 -6.54
CA ASN A 26 -16.62 -17.63 -6.49
C ASN A 26 -15.75 -16.39 -6.58
N VAL A 27 -16.20 -15.38 -7.33
CA VAL A 27 -15.64 -14.02 -7.31
C VAL A 27 -16.42 -13.21 -6.28
N VAL A 28 -15.77 -12.90 -5.17
CA VAL A 28 -16.39 -12.10 -4.10
C VAL A 28 -16.41 -10.62 -4.46
N SER A 29 -15.31 -10.14 -5.06
CA SER A 29 -15.18 -8.77 -5.55
C SER A 29 -14.09 -8.72 -6.62
N HIS A 30 -14.25 -7.84 -7.60
CA HIS A 30 -13.29 -7.68 -8.70
C HIS A 30 -13.10 -6.23 -9.09
N ALA A 31 -11.84 -5.89 -9.29
CA ALA A 31 -11.37 -4.73 -10.06
C ALA A 31 -10.18 -5.20 -10.90
N PRO A 32 -9.92 -4.61 -12.08
CA PRO A 32 -8.80 -5.02 -12.92
C PRO A 32 -7.49 -5.13 -12.14
N GLY A 33 -6.88 -6.32 -12.14
CA GLY A 33 -5.66 -6.61 -11.39
C GLY A 33 -5.82 -6.77 -9.87
N PHE A 34 -7.05 -6.73 -9.34
CA PHE A 34 -7.32 -6.95 -7.92
C PHE A 34 -8.64 -7.72 -7.76
N THR A 35 -8.57 -8.99 -7.36
CA THR A 35 -9.75 -9.85 -7.26
C THR A 35 -9.74 -10.66 -5.97
N ILE A 36 -10.90 -10.81 -5.34
CA ILE A 36 -11.08 -11.72 -4.21
C ILE A 36 -11.82 -12.96 -4.71
N PHE A 37 -11.17 -14.10 -4.55
CA PHE A 37 -11.75 -15.42 -4.87
C PHE A 37 -12.03 -16.22 -3.61
N GLU A 38 -13.03 -17.09 -3.70
CA GLU A 38 -13.18 -18.28 -2.85
C GLU A 38 -12.98 -19.53 -3.71
N ASN A 39 -12.27 -20.52 -3.13
CA ASN A 39 -11.91 -21.78 -3.78
C ASN A 39 -11.15 -21.60 -5.10
N LEU A 40 -9.99 -20.93 -5.06
CA LEU A 40 -9.03 -20.93 -6.18
C LEU A 40 -8.27 -22.26 -6.15
N TYR A 41 -8.28 -23.00 -7.25
CA TYR A 41 -7.55 -24.26 -7.40
C TYR A 41 -6.20 -24.01 -8.06
N TYR A 42 -5.19 -24.80 -7.68
CA TYR A 42 -3.85 -24.76 -8.26
C TYR A 42 -3.34 -26.18 -8.51
N LEU A 43 -2.86 -26.44 -9.72
CA LEU A 43 -2.31 -27.72 -10.13
C LEU A 43 -1.26 -27.51 -11.22
N ASN A 44 -0.08 -28.12 -11.06
CA ASN A 44 1.00 -28.16 -12.07
C ASN A 44 1.33 -26.78 -12.68
N GLY A 45 1.37 -25.74 -11.86
CA GLY A 45 1.70 -24.38 -12.33
C GLY A 45 0.52 -23.56 -12.83
N THR A 46 -0.67 -24.13 -12.95
CA THR A 46 -1.87 -23.46 -13.46
C THR A 46 -2.87 -23.19 -12.35
N ALA A 47 -3.43 -21.97 -12.33
CA ALA A 47 -4.58 -21.62 -11.49
C ALA A 47 -5.89 -22.03 -12.20
N TYR A 48 -6.86 -22.54 -11.44
CA TYR A 48 -8.18 -22.93 -11.98
C TYR A 48 -9.31 -22.33 -11.18
N LEU A 49 -10.31 -21.85 -11.90
CA LEU A 49 -11.61 -21.45 -11.37
C LEU A 49 -12.65 -22.44 -11.85
N VAL A 50 -13.41 -23.03 -10.94
CA VAL A 50 -14.42 -24.05 -11.25
C VAL A 50 -15.80 -23.42 -11.25
N SER A 51 -16.47 -23.40 -12.38
CA SER A 51 -17.81 -22.83 -12.52
C SER A 51 -18.65 -23.57 -13.55
N SER A 52 -19.97 -23.68 -13.28
CA SER A 52 -20.96 -24.10 -14.29
C SER A 52 -21.36 -22.95 -15.22
N ASP A 53 -20.98 -21.73 -14.92
CA ASP A 53 -21.22 -20.52 -15.68
C ASP A 53 -19.90 -19.72 -15.83
N PRO A 54 -19.03 -20.11 -16.78
CA PRO A 54 -17.75 -19.41 -16.99
C PRO A 54 -17.90 -17.95 -17.40
N GLU A 55 -18.99 -17.59 -18.07
CA GLU A 55 -19.25 -16.22 -18.55
C GLU A 55 -19.59 -15.25 -17.43
N SER A 56 -19.90 -15.74 -16.22
CA SER A 56 -20.13 -14.91 -15.03
C SER A 56 -18.82 -14.35 -14.44
N PHE A 57 -17.67 -14.83 -14.90
CA PHE A 57 -16.37 -14.35 -14.43
C PHE A 57 -15.89 -13.16 -15.25
N PRO A 58 -15.13 -12.23 -14.63
CA PRO A 58 -14.44 -11.18 -15.38
C PRO A 58 -13.52 -11.78 -16.46
N ALA A 59 -13.26 -11.01 -17.51
CA ALA A 59 -12.31 -11.42 -18.54
C ALA A 59 -10.95 -11.81 -17.92
N ARG A 60 -10.40 -12.95 -18.31
CA ARG A 60 -9.16 -13.51 -17.74
C ARG A 60 -8.01 -12.50 -17.70
N ASN A 61 -7.84 -11.71 -18.74
CA ASN A 61 -6.78 -10.71 -18.83
C ASN A 61 -6.98 -9.47 -17.94
N LEU A 62 -8.17 -9.29 -17.36
CA LEU A 62 -8.44 -8.32 -16.30
C LEU A 62 -8.21 -8.90 -14.88
N ILE A 63 -8.07 -10.23 -14.79
CA ILE A 63 -7.75 -10.93 -13.55
C ILE A 63 -6.24 -11.12 -13.43
N THR A 64 -5.60 -11.66 -14.48
CA THR A 64 -4.22 -12.11 -14.48
C THR A 64 -3.49 -11.79 -15.80
N GLY A 65 -2.18 -11.78 -15.75
CA GLY A 65 -1.26 -11.86 -16.89
C GLY A 65 -0.44 -13.14 -16.82
N SER A 66 0.57 -13.25 -17.66
CA SER A 66 1.50 -14.39 -17.72
C SER A 66 2.64 -14.32 -16.67
N GLY A 67 2.71 -13.26 -15.83
CA GLY A 67 3.86 -13.01 -14.96
C GLY A 67 5.11 -12.48 -15.66
N PHE A 68 5.05 -12.24 -16.96
CA PHE A 68 6.15 -11.65 -17.72
C PHE A 68 6.41 -10.19 -17.30
N GLY A 69 7.65 -9.72 -17.47
CA GLY A 69 8.07 -8.36 -17.11
C GLY A 69 7.28 -7.27 -17.83
N ILE A 70 7.12 -6.12 -17.17
CA ILE A 70 6.40 -4.96 -17.69
C ILE A 70 7.35 -4.14 -18.58
N TYR A 71 7.28 -4.41 -19.87
CA TYR A 71 7.97 -3.69 -20.93
C TYR A 71 6.95 -3.21 -21.96
N ASN A 72 7.33 -2.31 -22.87
CA ASN A 72 6.37 -1.53 -23.64
C ASN A 72 6.41 -1.77 -25.16
N SER A 73 7.31 -2.63 -25.69
CA SER A 73 7.22 -3.00 -27.10
C SER A 73 5.95 -3.83 -27.38
N PRO A 74 5.40 -3.82 -28.59
CA PRO A 74 4.22 -4.62 -28.93
C PRO A 74 4.40 -6.11 -28.64
N GLU A 75 5.59 -6.66 -28.90
CA GLU A 75 5.94 -8.06 -28.65
C GLU A 75 5.94 -8.39 -27.17
N GLU A 76 6.49 -7.51 -26.33
CA GLU A 76 6.53 -7.66 -24.89
C GLU A 76 5.14 -7.50 -24.25
N VAL A 77 4.32 -6.60 -24.79
CA VAL A 77 2.92 -6.48 -24.39
C VAL A 77 2.15 -7.76 -24.69
N ALA A 78 2.37 -8.37 -25.88
CA ALA A 78 1.75 -9.64 -26.26
C ALA A 78 2.19 -10.81 -25.35
N GLN A 79 3.44 -10.84 -24.87
CA GLN A 79 3.94 -11.87 -23.95
C GLN A 79 3.29 -11.81 -22.57
N ARG A 80 2.68 -10.69 -22.20
CA ARG A 80 1.95 -10.52 -20.94
C ARG A 80 0.51 -11.03 -20.98
N GLU A 81 0.00 -11.40 -22.18
CA GLU A 81 -1.35 -11.97 -22.28
C GLU A 81 -1.41 -13.33 -21.60
N PRO A 82 -2.42 -13.55 -20.72
CA PRO A 82 -2.56 -14.82 -20.03
C PRO A 82 -3.02 -15.92 -20.98
N THR A 83 -2.45 -17.10 -20.80
CA THR A 83 -2.78 -18.32 -21.53
C THR A 83 -3.47 -19.34 -20.61
N ASP A 84 -3.83 -20.49 -21.15
CA ASP A 84 -4.35 -21.60 -20.35
C ASP A 84 -3.34 -22.22 -19.40
N LYS A 85 -2.06 -21.85 -19.53
CA LYS A 85 -1.01 -22.24 -18.56
C LYS A 85 -1.06 -21.37 -17.30
N ASP A 86 -1.57 -20.15 -17.40
CA ASP A 86 -1.61 -19.20 -16.31
C ASP A 86 -2.89 -19.38 -15.50
N MET A 87 -4.04 -19.36 -16.17
CA MET A 87 -5.34 -19.51 -15.51
C MET A 87 -6.40 -20.11 -16.46
N GLN A 88 -7.22 -21.02 -15.94
CA GLN A 88 -8.35 -21.59 -16.68
C GLN A 88 -9.64 -21.46 -15.86
N ILE A 89 -10.74 -21.18 -16.56
CA ILE A 89 -12.10 -21.31 -16.00
C ILE A 89 -12.70 -22.57 -16.59
N ILE A 90 -13.01 -23.56 -15.77
CA ILE A 90 -13.41 -24.91 -16.18
C ILE A 90 -14.72 -25.35 -15.54
N SER A 91 -15.46 -26.22 -16.24
CA SER A 91 -16.68 -26.79 -15.68
C SER A 91 -16.40 -27.76 -14.51
N PRO A 92 -17.37 -27.97 -13.59
CA PRO A 92 -17.24 -29.00 -12.54
C PRO A 92 -16.96 -30.41 -13.07
N GLN A 93 -17.45 -30.74 -14.27
CA GLN A 93 -17.15 -32.01 -14.90
C GLN A 93 -15.65 -32.06 -15.31
N LYS A 94 -15.18 -31.05 -15.99
CA LYS A 94 -13.76 -30.95 -16.41
C LYS A 94 -12.82 -30.93 -15.21
N ALA A 95 -13.22 -30.23 -14.13
CA ALA A 95 -12.47 -30.23 -12.87
C ALA A 95 -12.32 -31.63 -12.27
N ARG A 96 -13.37 -32.47 -12.30
CA ARG A 96 -13.27 -33.87 -11.83
C ARG A 96 -12.32 -34.72 -12.68
N GLU A 97 -12.34 -34.52 -13.99
CA GLU A 97 -11.39 -35.20 -14.90
C GLU A 97 -9.93 -34.84 -14.62
N ILE A 98 -9.66 -33.59 -14.31
CA ILE A 98 -8.30 -33.07 -14.08
C ILE A 98 -7.84 -33.30 -12.63
N PHE A 99 -8.71 -33.06 -11.65
CA PHE A 99 -8.35 -33.03 -10.22
C PHE A 99 -8.48 -34.39 -9.53
N GLY A 100 -9.18 -35.34 -10.14
CA GLY A 100 -9.48 -36.63 -9.52
C GLY A 100 -10.47 -36.49 -8.37
N ASP A 101 -10.20 -37.17 -7.26
CA ASP A 101 -11.12 -37.37 -6.14
C ASP A 101 -10.85 -36.49 -4.89
N ALA A 102 -9.72 -35.75 -4.87
CA ALA A 102 -9.30 -35.00 -3.69
C ALA A 102 -8.45 -33.78 -4.02
N ALA A 103 -8.41 -32.81 -3.10
CA ALA A 103 -7.47 -31.70 -3.09
C ALA A 103 -6.84 -31.48 -1.71
N VAL A 104 -5.71 -30.81 -1.67
CA VAL A 104 -5.14 -30.28 -0.42
C VAL A 104 -5.77 -28.92 -0.16
N ARG A 105 -6.61 -28.84 0.87
CA ARG A 105 -7.23 -27.56 1.25
C ARG A 105 -6.27 -26.71 2.07
N LEU A 106 -6.03 -25.51 1.58
CA LEU A 106 -5.26 -24.47 2.25
C LEU A 106 -6.22 -23.48 2.90
N HIS A 107 -6.45 -23.62 4.19
CA HIS A 107 -7.39 -22.82 4.95
C HIS A 107 -6.94 -21.37 5.17
N GLY A 108 -7.92 -20.50 5.41
CA GLY A 108 -7.75 -19.07 5.66
C GLY A 108 -7.46 -18.25 4.42
N THR A 109 -7.16 -16.98 4.63
CA THR A 109 -6.89 -16.04 3.54
C THR A 109 -5.45 -16.16 3.06
N SER A 110 -5.27 -16.31 1.76
CA SER A 110 -3.98 -16.22 1.06
C SER A 110 -3.93 -14.94 0.24
N TRP A 111 -2.81 -14.26 0.22
CA TRP A 111 -2.53 -13.24 -0.77
C TRP A 111 -1.74 -13.87 -1.90
N TRP A 112 -2.07 -13.53 -3.12
CA TRP A 112 -1.39 -14.02 -4.32
C TRP A 112 -1.00 -12.85 -5.20
N THR A 113 0.29 -12.69 -5.44
CA THR A 113 0.85 -11.63 -6.27
C THR A 113 1.46 -12.25 -7.51
N ASN A 114 0.80 -12.05 -8.65
CA ASN A 114 1.25 -12.57 -9.94
C ASN A 114 2.25 -11.64 -10.66
N ASP A 115 2.75 -10.61 -9.96
CA ASP A 115 3.71 -9.66 -10.49
C ASP A 115 5.07 -10.32 -10.75
N PRO A 116 5.81 -9.90 -11.79
CA PRO A 116 7.23 -10.23 -11.94
C PRO A 116 8.07 -9.55 -10.86
N ALA A 117 9.29 -10.04 -10.63
CA ALA A 117 10.22 -9.47 -9.65
C ALA A 117 10.61 -8.01 -9.88
N GLN A 118 10.37 -7.48 -11.07
CA GLN A 118 10.84 -6.18 -11.58
C GLN A 118 10.54 -4.98 -10.63
N PHE A 119 9.37 -4.97 -9.97
CA PHE A 119 8.96 -3.87 -9.09
C PHE A 119 9.01 -4.25 -7.60
N ILE A 120 9.11 -5.55 -7.30
CA ILE A 120 8.95 -6.05 -5.92
C ILE A 120 10.10 -5.58 -5.01
N ALA A 121 11.33 -5.53 -5.50
CA ALA A 121 12.51 -5.13 -4.73
C ALA A 121 12.65 -3.59 -4.60
N HIS A 122 11.54 -2.87 -4.52
CA HIS A 122 11.52 -1.42 -4.37
C HIS A 122 10.48 -0.98 -3.34
N TYR A 123 10.88 -0.25 -2.30
CA TYR A 123 10.04 0.09 -1.16
C TYR A 123 8.71 0.74 -1.55
N TYR A 124 8.72 1.73 -2.46
CA TYR A 124 7.48 2.37 -2.92
C TYR A 124 6.56 1.35 -3.62
N HIS A 125 7.05 0.62 -4.60
CA HIS A 125 6.23 -0.32 -5.37
C HIS A 125 5.72 -1.48 -4.53
N PHE A 126 6.51 -1.96 -3.57
CA PHE A 126 6.08 -3.01 -2.64
C PHE A 126 5.01 -2.49 -1.67
N SER A 127 5.28 -1.35 -1.00
CA SER A 127 4.44 -0.86 0.10
C SER A 127 3.28 0.01 -0.37
N ALA A 128 3.50 0.97 -1.30
CA ALA A 128 2.51 1.95 -1.73
C ALA A 128 1.71 1.54 -2.98
N GLU A 129 2.12 0.47 -3.67
CA GLU A 129 1.33 -0.08 -4.78
C GLU A 129 0.85 -1.50 -4.47
N LEU A 130 1.74 -2.47 -4.27
CA LEU A 130 1.35 -3.86 -4.12
C LEU A 130 0.59 -4.12 -2.82
N MET A 131 1.23 -3.90 -1.67
CA MET A 131 0.62 -4.12 -0.36
C MET A 131 -0.59 -3.20 -0.12
N PHE A 132 -0.48 -1.97 -0.59
CA PHE A 132 -1.54 -0.96 -0.52
C PHE A 132 -2.79 -1.40 -1.29
N GLY A 133 -2.63 -1.86 -2.53
CA GLY A 133 -3.72 -2.35 -3.35
C GLY A 133 -4.33 -3.64 -2.82
N LEU A 134 -3.52 -4.62 -2.42
CA LEU A 134 -3.98 -5.87 -1.80
C LEU A 134 -4.76 -5.62 -0.52
N TRP A 135 -4.23 -4.76 0.36
CA TRP A 135 -4.94 -4.43 1.59
C TRP A 135 -6.20 -3.61 1.32
N ARG A 136 -6.18 -2.66 0.38
CA ARG A 136 -7.38 -1.89 -0.02
C ARG A 136 -8.49 -2.82 -0.53
N THR A 137 -8.13 -3.81 -1.36
CA THR A 137 -9.04 -4.84 -1.85
C THR A 137 -9.59 -5.68 -0.71
N TYR A 138 -8.72 -6.17 0.17
CA TYR A 138 -9.14 -7.01 1.29
C TYR A 138 -9.99 -6.25 2.31
N ALA A 139 -9.66 -5.01 2.59
CA ALA A 139 -10.38 -4.14 3.51
C ALA A 139 -11.83 -3.84 3.07
N SER A 140 -12.16 -3.99 1.78
CA SER A 140 -13.54 -3.82 1.29
C SER A 140 -14.53 -4.80 1.94
N LEU A 141 -14.03 -5.90 2.51
CA LEU A 141 -14.85 -6.89 3.22
C LEU A 141 -15.20 -6.52 4.67
N ASP A 142 -14.62 -5.45 5.21
CA ASP A 142 -14.87 -5.04 6.62
C ASP A 142 -15.22 -3.55 6.76
N PRO A 143 -16.50 -3.18 6.65
CA PRO A 143 -16.92 -1.80 6.83
C PRO A 143 -16.76 -1.28 8.27
N SER A 144 -16.40 -2.14 9.22
CA SER A 144 -16.27 -1.80 10.65
C SER A 144 -14.86 -1.42 11.08
N ILE A 145 -13.91 -1.24 10.15
CA ILE A 145 -12.53 -0.82 10.47
C ILE A 145 -12.54 0.50 11.23
N THR A 146 -11.94 0.50 12.44
CA THR A 146 -11.91 1.66 13.30
C THR A 146 -10.76 2.61 12.97
N PRO A 147 -10.82 3.91 13.39
CA PRO A 147 -9.70 4.85 13.23
C PRO A 147 -8.40 4.38 13.90
N LEU A 148 -8.50 3.48 14.89
CA LEU A 148 -7.38 2.91 15.63
C LEU A 148 -6.79 1.65 14.96
N GLY A 149 -7.38 1.24 13.84
CA GLY A 149 -6.92 0.07 13.09
C GLY A 149 -7.43 -1.27 13.60
N GLN A 150 -8.53 -1.29 14.38
CA GLN A 150 -9.20 -2.55 14.69
C GLN A 150 -9.99 -3.01 13.47
N THR A 151 -9.90 -4.30 13.16
CA THR A 151 -10.59 -4.94 12.02
C THR A 151 -11.00 -6.36 12.41
N ARG A 152 -12.05 -6.87 11.76
CA ARG A 152 -12.48 -8.27 11.86
C ARG A 152 -11.73 -9.19 10.91
N LEU A 153 -11.02 -8.63 9.93
CA LEU A 153 -10.27 -9.40 8.95
C LEU A 153 -9.10 -10.11 9.62
N PRO A 154 -8.95 -11.42 9.44
CA PRO A 154 -7.74 -12.12 9.86
C PRO A 154 -6.55 -11.68 9.01
N ALA A 155 -5.35 -11.74 9.58
CA ALA A 155 -4.13 -11.56 8.81
C ALA A 155 -4.03 -12.65 7.72
N PRO A 156 -3.46 -12.37 6.55
CA PRO A 156 -3.22 -13.40 5.55
C PRO A 156 -2.30 -14.48 6.13
N ARG A 157 -2.68 -15.74 5.97
CA ARG A 157 -1.86 -16.88 6.42
C ARG A 157 -0.65 -17.10 5.52
N ARG A 158 -0.79 -16.77 4.22
CA ARG A 158 0.23 -16.94 3.18
C ARG A 158 0.27 -15.74 2.27
N TRP A 159 1.44 -15.44 1.75
CA TRP A 159 1.61 -14.54 0.62
C TRP A 159 2.45 -15.24 -0.43
N VAL A 160 1.88 -15.46 -1.60
CA VAL A 160 2.42 -16.28 -2.68
C VAL A 160 2.94 -15.38 -3.79
N PHE A 161 4.17 -15.64 -4.24
CA PHE A 161 4.88 -14.91 -5.28
C PHE A 161 5.41 -15.88 -6.35
N PRO A 162 4.58 -16.36 -7.29
CA PRO A 162 4.96 -17.43 -8.22
C PRO A 162 6.09 -17.05 -9.18
N HIS A 163 6.32 -15.76 -9.41
CA HIS A 163 7.31 -15.26 -10.38
C HIS A 163 8.47 -14.51 -9.72
N VAL A 164 8.58 -14.54 -8.41
CA VAL A 164 9.60 -13.80 -7.67
C VAL A 164 10.53 -14.78 -6.96
N PRO A 165 11.84 -14.82 -7.31
CA PRO A 165 12.84 -15.55 -6.54
C PRO A 165 12.93 -15.01 -5.10
N SER A 166 13.23 -15.90 -4.13
CA SER A 166 13.25 -15.55 -2.70
C SER A 166 14.30 -14.51 -2.30
N ASP A 167 15.30 -14.27 -3.15
CA ASP A 167 16.33 -13.24 -2.99
C ASP A 167 15.99 -11.90 -3.69
N LYS A 168 14.90 -11.81 -4.46
CA LYS A 168 14.55 -10.65 -5.32
C LYS A 168 13.37 -9.81 -4.82
N TRP A 169 13.01 -9.90 -3.54
CA TRP A 169 11.90 -9.12 -2.99
C TRP A 169 12.31 -8.05 -1.96
N ARG A 170 13.54 -8.17 -1.41
CA ARG A 170 14.06 -7.21 -0.43
C ARG A 170 14.57 -5.97 -1.15
N ASP A 171 14.15 -4.80 -0.67
CA ASP A 171 14.64 -3.53 -1.19
C ASP A 171 15.98 -3.13 -0.57
N TYR A 172 16.65 -2.16 -1.19
CA TYR A 172 17.96 -1.64 -0.76
C TYR A 172 17.95 -1.14 0.70
N ALA A 173 16.88 -0.45 1.13
CA ALA A 173 16.76 0.11 2.48
C ALA A 173 16.26 -0.92 3.52
N SER A 174 16.00 -2.14 3.11
CA SER A 174 15.42 -3.20 3.94
C SER A 174 14.06 -2.84 4.55
N MET A 175 13.30 -1.97 3.88
CA MET A 175 11.98 -1.55 4.33
C MET A 175 10.89 -2.57 3.98
N ASN A 176 10.99 -3.29 2.87
CA ASN A 176 9.99 -4.28 2.46
C ASN A 176 9.77 -5.34 3.53
N GLN A 177 10.86 -5.99 3.96
CA GLN A 177 10.78 -7.02 5.01
C GLN A 177 10.39 -6.43 6.36
N TYR A 178 10.84 -5.22 6.69
CA TYR A 178 10.46 -4.54 7.91
C TYR A 178 8.93 -4.29 7.95
N VAL A 179 8.37 -3.70 6.89
CA VAL A 179 6.95 -3.41 6.78
C VAL A 179 6.11 -4.68 6.79
N LEU A 180 6.57 -5.73 6.09
CA LEU A 180 5.90 -7.02 6.07
C LEU A 180 5.79 -7.62 7.48
N PHE A 181 6.92 -7.74 8.19
CA PHE A 181 6.92 -8.32 9.54
C PHE A 181 6.20 -7.45 10.57
N ALA A 182 6.24 -6.13 10.41
CA ALA A 182 5.47 -5.22 11.23
C ALA A 182 3.95 -5.36 11.01
N SER A 183 3.53 -5.61 9.77
CA SER A 183 2.12 -5.75 9.40
C SER A 183 1.56 -7.15 9.70
N PHE A 184 2.33 -8.19 9.34
CA PHE A 184 1.90 -9.59 9.32
C PHE A 184 3.01 -10.54 9.80
N PRO A 185 3.37 -10.53 11.08
CA PRO A 185 4.54 -11.24 11.61
C PRO A 185 4.50 -12.77 11.43
N SER A 186 3.30 -13.35 11.27
CA SER A 186 3.09 -14.79 11.18
C SER A 186 2.71 -15.27 9.77
N THR A 187 2.77 -14.40 8.76
CA THR A 187 2.45 -14.77 7.39
C THR A 187 3.59 -15.60 6.78
N GLN A 188 3.24 -16.76 6.23
CA GLN A 188 4.16 -17.58 5.44
C GLN A 188 4.38 -16.93 4.07
N LEU A 189 5.63 -16.81 3.64
CA LEU A 189 5.97 -16.38 2.28
C LEU A 189 6.29 -17.59 1.43
N LEU A 190 5.68 -17.68 0.26
CA LEU A 190 5.94 -18.72 -0.74
C LEU A 190 6.41 -18.03 -2.02
N PHE A 191 7.65 -18.32 -2.41
CA PHE A 191 8.30 -17.74 -3.57
C PHE A 191 8.29 -18.69 -4.76
N GLN A 192 8.85 -18.26 -5.87
CA GLN A 192 8.89 -18.99 -7.13
C GLN A 192 9.28 -20.47 -6.95
N GLN A 193 10.33 -20.74 -6.17
CA GLN A 193 10.78 -22.11 -5.92
C GLN A 193 9.75 -22.92 -5.11
N ASP A 194 9.20 -22.34 -4.05
CA ASP A 194 8.19 -23.03 -3.22
C ASP A 194 6.95 -23.37 -4.05
N VAL A 195 6.55 -22.47 -4.96
CA VAL A 195 5.40 -22.68 -5.85
C VAL A 195 5.69 -23.74 -6.90
N ALA A 196 6.94 -23.81 -7.41
CA ALA A 196 7.38 -24.89 -8.29
C ALA A 196 7.35 -26.25 -7.57
N ASP A 197 7.86 -26.31 -6.33
CA ASP A 197 7.82 -27.51 -5.50
C ASP A 197 6.38 -27.96 -5.22
N MET A 198 5.45 -27.02 -4.99
CA MET A 198 4.02 -27.35 -4.89
C MET A 198 3.48 -27.96 -6.19
N ALA A 199 3.85 -27.41 -7.34
CA ALA A 199 3.45 -27.95 -8.65
C ALA A 199 4.00 -29.36 -8.87
N ASP A 200 5.26 -29.61 -8.54
CA ASP A 200 5.95 -30.88 -8.70
C ASP A 200 5.38 -32.01 -7.82
N THR A 201 4.62 -31.69 -6.77
CA THR A 201 3.86 -32.71 -6.01
C THR A 201 2.80 -33.42 -6.86
N GLY A 202 2.37 -32.82 -7.97
CA GLY A 202 1.25 -33.29 -8.79
C GLY A 202 -0.07 -33.34 -8.03
N LYS A 203 -0.20 -32.62 -6.90
CA LYS A 203 -1.44 -32.55 -6.09
C LYS A 203 -2.21 -31.30 -6.44
N VAL A 204 -3.53 -31.43 -6.39
CA VAL A 204 -4.41 -30.27 -6.46
C VAL A 204 -4.41 -29.56 -5.11
N TYR A 205 -4.17 -28.28 -5.12
CA TYR A 205 -4.37 -27.41 -3.96
C TYR A 205 -5.62 -26.57 -4.17
N VAL A 206 -6.40 -26.37 -3.12
CA VAL A 206 -7.52 -25.42 -3.12
C VAL A 206 -7.30 -24.37 -2.02
N LEU A 207 -7.13 -23.12 -2.43
CA LEU A 207 -6.99 -21.99 -1.54
C LEU A 207 -8.41 -21.50 -1.19
N GLU A 208 -8.74 -21.49 0.10
CA GLU A 208 -10.07 -21.18 0.60
C GLU A 208 -10.53 -19.78 0.23
N ARG A 209 -9.70 -18.75 0.53
CA ARG A 209 -9.89 -17.38 0.08
C ARG A 209 -8.58 -16.82 -0.44
N VAL A 210 -8.63 -16.14 -1.58
CA VAL A 210 -7.46 -15.52 -2.19
C VAL A 210 -7.75 -14.05 -2.49
N VAL A 211 -6.88 -13.17 -2.01
CA VAL A 211 -6.79 -11.80 -2.51
C VAL A 211 -5.69 -11.81 -3.57
N TYR A 212 -6.09 -11.72 -4.81
CA TYR A 212 -5.23 -11.87 -5.98
C TYR A 212 -4.87 -10.51 -6.56
N SER A 213 -3.59 -10.30 -6.87
CA SER A 213 -3.13 -9.10 -7.55
C SER A 213 -2.28 -9.43 -8.76
N ASP A 214 -2.41 -8.60 -9.82
CA ASP A 214 -1.64 -8.70 -11.04
C ASP A 214 -1.48 -7.32 -11.70
N ARG A 215 -0.24 -6.88 -11.86
CA ARG A 215 0.08 -5.57 -12.44
C ARG A 215 -0.28 -5.50 -13.92
N SER A 216 -0.09 -6.58 -14.69
CA SER A 216 -0.44 -6.61 -16.10
C SER A 216 -1.94 -6.48 -16.33
N ALA A 217 -2.73 -7.15 -15.50
CA ALA A 217 -4.18 -7.00 -15.52
C ALA A 217 -4.63 -5.60 -15.07
N ALA A 218 -3.98 -5.01 -14.05
CA ALA A 218 -4.26 -3.64 -13.63
C ALA A 218 -4.00 -2.61 -14.74
N ILE A 219 -2.92 -2.77 -15.50
CA ILE A 219 -2.57 -1.89 -16.65
C ILE A 219 -3.68 -1.88 -17.73
N ARG A 220 -4.43 -2.97 -17.87
CA ARG A 220 -5.54 -3.07 -18.84
C ARG A 220 -6.84 -2.43 -18.32
N GLY A 221 -6.91 -2.08 -17.05
CA GLY A 221 -8.09 -1.43 -16.47
C GLY A 221 -8.23 0.02 -16.94
N GLU A 222 -9.45 0.48 -17.21
CA GLU A 222 -9.74 1.84 -17.66
C GLU A 222 -9.22 2.93 -16.71
N GLY A 223 -9.19 2.65 -15.40
CA GLY A 223 -8.67 3.56 -14.37
C GLY A 223 -7.15 3.71 -14.34
N TRP A 224 -6.40 2.93 -15.13
CA TRP A 224 -4.93 2.96 -15.15
C TRP A 224 -4.37 4.26 -15.71
N LEU A 225 -4.84 4.67 -16.90
CA LEU A 225 -4.22 5.76 -17.68
C LEU A 225 -4.07 7.08 -16.89
N PRO A 226 -5.08 7.55 -16.11
CA PRO A 226 -4.96 8.83 -15.42
C PRO A 226 -3.90 8.84 -14.32
N LYS A 227 -3.57 7.69 -13.72
CA LYS A 227 -2.72 7.62 -12.51
C LYS A 227 -1.44 6.84 -12.72
N GLN A 228 -1.45 5.86 -13.63
CA GLN A 228 -0.32 4.95 -13.88
C GLN A 228 0.20 4.27 -12.59
N ARG A 229 -0.71 3.95 -11.66
CA ARG A 229 -0.43 3.27 -10.39
C ARG A 229 -1.36 2.09 -10.23
N MET A 230 -0.80 0.87 -10.13
CA MET A 230 -1.64 -0.34 -10.09
C MET A 230 -2.65 -0.30 -8.94
N ALA A 231 -2.25 0.19 -7.77
CA ALA A 231 -3.13 0.27 -6.63
C ALA A 231 -4.35 1.17 -6.86
N SER A 232 -4.34 2.07 -7.87
CA SER A 232 -5.51 2.91 -8.16
C SER A 232 -6.73 2.09 -8.55
N LEU A 233 -6.53 0.94 -9.20
CA LEU A 233 -7.61 0.05 -9.62
C LEU A 233 -8.31 -0.59 -8.41
N ALA A 234 -7.59 -0.83 -7.31
CA ALA A 234 -8.15 -1.36 -6.07
C ALA A 234 -9.19 -0.42 -5.43
N PHE A 235 -9.22 0.85 -5.83
CA PHE A 235 -10.21 1.82 -5.33
C PHE A 235 -11.57 1.72 -6.02
N SER A 236 -11.71 0.90 -7.05
CA SER A 236 -13.00 0.50 -7.62
C SER A 236 -13.79 -0.46 -6.72
N HIS A 237 -13.15 -1.08 -5.73
CA HIS A 237 -13.87 -1.84 -4.70
C HIS A 237 -14.64 -0.90 -3.76
N GLU A 238 -15.62 -1.46 -3.04
CA GLU A 238 -16.39 -0.73 -2.05
C GLU A 238 -15.47 0.05 -1.10
N SER A 239 -15.82 1.34 -0.89
CA SER A 239 -15.02 2.23 -0.05
C SER A 239 -15.28 1.97 1.43
N VAL A 240 -14.22 1.71 2.18
CA VAL A 240 -14.25 1.51 3.62
C VAL A 240 -13.48 2.62 4.31
N ARG A 241 -14.13 3.28 5.25
CA ARG A 241 -13.48 4.31 6.06
C ARG A 241 -12.35 3.70 6.89
N ASN A 242 -11.26 4.44 7.07
CA ASN A 242 -10.09 4.03 7.86
C ASN A 242 -9.38 2.75 7.33
N TRP A 243 -9.62 2.36 6.09
CA TRP A 243 -9.13 1.12 5.51
C TRP A 243 -7.62 0.87 5.72
N TRP A 244 -6.79 1.91 5.70
CA TRP A 244 -5.33 1.80 5.90
C TRP A 244 -4.90 1.80 7.39
N ALA A 245 -5.80 2.17 8.31
CA ALA A 245 -5.49 2.29 9.73
C ALA A 245 -4.92 1.00 10.36
N PRO A 246 -5.39 -0.23 10.03
CA PRO A 246 -4.80 -1.45 10.58
C PRO A 246 -3.33 -1.62 10.25
N ILE A 247 -2.95 -1.39 9.00
CA ILE A 247 -1.56 -1.52 8.54
C ILE A 247 -0.69 -0.44 9.17
N ARG A 248 -1.09 0.82 9.05
CA ARG A 248 -0.37 1.95 9.66
C ARG A 248 -0.16 1.74 11.15
N SER A 249 -1.21 1.34 11.86
CA SER A 249 -1.15 1.15 13.31
C SER A 249 -0.17 0.04 13.71
N ASN A 250 -0.17 -1.08 12.99
CA ASN A 250 0.75 -2.18 13.27
C ASN A 250 2.21 -1.75 13.01
N VAL A 251 2.47 -1.09 11.89
CA VAL A 251 3.83 -0.67 11.51
C VAL A 251 4.38 0.38 12.48
N VAL A 252 3.59 1.39 12.84
CA VAL A 252 4.02 2.43 13.79
C VAL A 252 4.25 1.86 15.18
N ARG A 253 3.39 0.97 15.68
CA ARG A 253 3.60 0.30 16.98
C ARG A 253 4.80 -0.62 16.99
N PHE A 254 5.01 -1.37 15.91
CA PHE A 254 6.18 -2.26 15.78
C PHE A 254 7.49 -1.47 15.87
N ALA A 255 7.53 -0.28 15.30
CA ALA A 255 8.65 0.65 15.43
C ALA A 255 8.77 1.26 16.84
N GLY A 256 7.84 1.00 17.74
CA GLY A 256 7.79 1.64 19.07
C GLY A 256 7.30 3.08 19.03
N GLY A 257 6.56 3.48 17.99
CA GLY A 257 5.89 4.76 17.89
C GLY A 257 4.55 4.77 18.65
N ASP A 258 4.18 5.94 19.15
CA ASP A 258 2.87 6.15 19.76
C ASP A 258 1.86 6.52 18.66
N LEU A 259 0.76 5.77 18.60
CA LEU A 259 -0.29 6.01 17.59
C LEU A 259 -1.26 7.10 18.00
N ASN A 260 -1.30 7.41 19.27
CA ASN A 260 -2.32 8.30 19.80
C ASN A 260 -2.00 8.78 21.20
N PRO A 261 -1.73 10.07 21.40
CA PRO A 261 -1.80 10.66 22.73
C PRO A 261 -3.20 10.49 23.36
N PHE A 262 -4.25 10.24 22.56
CA PHE A 262 -5.62 9.98 23.03
C PHE A 262 -5.89 8.51 23.45
N LEU A 263 -4.96 7.58 23.21
CA LEU A 263 -5.07 6.17 23.65
C LEU A 263 -4.27 5.89 24.94
N ARG A 264 -4.04 6.87 25.74
CA ARG A 264 -3.69 6.56 27.14
C ARG A 264 -4.83 5.74 27.74
N PRO A 265 -4.54 4.70 28.55
CA PRO A 265 -5.59 3.93 29.20
C PRO A 265 -6.58 4.91 29.81
N HIS A 266 -7.88 4.65 29.62
CA HIS A 266 -8.93 5.42 30.29
C HIS A 266 -8.47 5.64 31.72
N PRO A 267 -8.52 6.87 32.26
CA PRO A 267 -8.23 7.08 33.65
C PRO A 267 -9.04 6.07 34.45
N VAL A 268 -8.38 5.40 35.39
CA VAL A 268 -9.04 4.52 36.33
C VAL A 268 -10.27 5.29 36.86
N PRO A 269 -11.47 4.67 36.86
CA PRO A 269 -12.66 5.39 37.30
C PRO A 269 -12.38 6.13 38.59
N THR A 270 -12.58 7.44 38.61
CA THR A 270 -12.38 8.28 39.76
C THR A 270 -13.33 7.80 40.88
N PRO A 271 -12.89 7.61 42.11
CA PRO A 271 -13.76 7.23 43.21
C PRO A 271 -14.95 8.20 43.31
N PRO A 272 -16.14 7.73 43.68
CA PRO A 272 -17.29 8.61 43.85
C PRO A 272 -16.99 9.77 44.81
N GLY A 273 -17.10 11.01 44.35
CA GLY A 273 -16.86 12.22 45.15
C GLY A 273 -15.57 12.98 44.84
N GLU A 274 -14.68 12.45 44.01
CA GLU A 274 -13.55 13.21 43.50
C GLU A 274 -13.89 13.86 42.15
N PRO A 275 -13.46 15.10 41.88
CA PRO A 275 -13.63 15.71 40.56
C PRO A 275 -12.86 14.90 39.54
N ALA A 276 -13.49 14.60 38.40
CA ALA A 276 -12.81 13.95 37.28
C ALA A 276 -11.55 14.76 36.93
N PRO A 277 -10.39 14.11 36.74
CA PRO A 277 -9.22 14.84 36.30
C PRO A 277 -9.53 15.57 35.00
N VAL A 278 -9.32 16.88 34.98
CA VAL A 278 -9.42 17.69 33.77
C VAL A 278 -8.30 17.18 32.88
N TYR A 279 -8.69 16.46 31.82
CA TYR A 279 -7.78 16.02 30.80
C TYR A 279 -7.56 17.19 29.85
N ASP A 280 -6.51 17.93 30.07
CA ASP A 280 -5.95 18.80 29.04
C ASP A 280 -5.22 17.88 28.03
N PRO A 281 -5.72 17.73 26.79
CA PRO A 281 -4.95 17.01 25.79
C PRO A 281 -3.61 17.72 25.66
N PRO A 282 -2.48 17.00 25.65
CA PRO A 282 -1.20 17.66 25.38
C PRO A 282 -1.34 18.45 24.08
N GLU A 283 -0.93 19.71 24.10
CA GLU A 283 -0.89 20.54 22.90
C GLU A 283 -0.15 19.76 21.83
N ASP A 284 -0.89 19.37 20.80
CA ASP A 284 -0.37 18.55 19.70
C ASP A 284 0.57 19.46 18.91
N LYS A 285 1.86 19.49 19.31
CA LYS A 285 2.88 20.24 18.61
C LYS A 285 2.94 19.73 17.16
N PRO A 286 2.61 20.55 16.16
CA PRO A 286 2.76 20.14 14.78
C PRO A 286 4.20 19.75 14.48
N VAL A 287 4.38 18.61 13.83
CA VAL A 287 5.69 18.11 13.41
C VAL A 287 5.88 18.31 11.92
N ILE A 288 6.92 19.03 11.55
CA ILE A 288 7.36 19.27 10.19
C ILE A 288 8.58 18.41 9.94
N THR A 289 8.53 17.55 8.91
CA THR A 289 9.65 16.70 8.52
C THR A 289 10.10 17.04 7.11
N TYR A 290 11.27 17.59 6.98
CA TYR A 290 11.94 17.81 5.69
C TYR A 290 12.87 16.62 5.41
N VAL A 291 12.51 15.82 4.40
CA VAL A 291 13.32 14.72 3.88
C VAL A 291 14.37 15.30 2.93
N SER A 292 15.52 15.64 3.46
CA SER A 292 16.64 16.18 2.70
C SER A 292 17.33 15.11 1.86
N ARG A 293 17.75 15.47 0.66
CA ARG A 293 18.52 14.62 -0.26
C ARG A 293 19.90 15.21 -0.61
N GLN A 294 20.34 16.25 0.10
CA GLN A 294 21.57 17.00 -0.23
C GLN A 294 22.86 16.18 -0.22
N THR A 295 22.82 14.96 0.33
CA THR A 295 23.95 14.03 0.34
C THR A 295 23.75 12.81 -0.59
N TRP A 296 22.66 12.77 -1.37
CA TRP A 296 22.29 11.56 -2.14
C TRP A 296 22.89 11.51 -3.55
N GLY A 297 23.38 12.65 -4.08
CA GLY A 297 24.04 12.74 -5.39
C GLY A 297 23.09 12.91 -6.59
N ARG A 298 21.78 12.93 -6.38
CA ARG A 298 20.76 13.25 -7.40
C ARG A 298 19.45 13.69 -6.78
N ARG A 299 18.65 14.48 -7.53
CA ARG A 299 17.40 15.07 -7.07
C ARG A 299 17.64 15.88 -5.80
N MET A 300 18.54 16.82 -5.90
CA MET A 300 18.90 17.75 -4.84
C MET A 300 18.40 19.15 -5.17
N LEU A 301 18.11 19.92 -4.15
CA LEU A 301 17.90 21.37 -4.30
C LEU A 301 19.22 22.05 -4.64
N LEU A 302 19.14 23.23 -5.27
CA LEU A 302 20.25 24.19 -5.26
C LEU A 302 20.71 24.40 -3.80
N GLU A 303 22.00 24.40 -3.55
CA GLU A 303 22.57 24.48 -2.20
C GLU A 303 22.09 25.71 -1.43
N ASP A 304 22.09 26.88 -2.08
CA ASP A 304 21.59 28.11 -1.48
C ASP A 304 20.09 28.07 -1.18
N ASP A 305 19.29 27.41 -2.03
CA ASP A 305 17.84 27.25 -1.80
C ASP A 305 17.58 26.33 -0.64
N HIS A 306 18.34 25.22 -0.56
CA HIS A 306 18.31 24.33 0.59
C HIS A 306 18.63 25.09 1.89
N ALA A 307 19.71 25.86 1.92
CA ALA A 307 20.12 26.63 3.11
C ALA A 307 19.03 27.64 3.51
N ARG A 308 18.47 28.39 2.53
CA ARG A 308 17.37 29.32 2.77
C ARG A 308 16.11 28.63 3.30
N PHE A 309 15.77 27.46 2.76
CA PHE A 309 14.62 26.71 3.23
C PHE A 309 14.80 26.20 4.66
N VAL A 310 15.96 25.64 5.01
CA VAL A 310 16.27 25.23 6.40
C VAL A 310 16.14 26.41 7.34
N ALA A 311 16.73 27.56 6.99
CA ALA A 311 16.61 28.79 7.80
C ALA A 311 15.16 29.27 7.96
N ALA A 312 14.30 29.11 6.92
CA ALA A 312 12.88 29.44 7.00
C ALA A 312 12.13 28.48 7.96
N LEU A 313 12.45 27.20 7.94
CA LEU A 313 11.90 26.21 8.88
C LEU A 313 12.32 26.48 10.33
N ASP A 314 13.57 26.86 10.56
CA ASP A 314 14.07 27.23 11.89
C ASP A 314 13.33 28.47 12.44
N ARG A 315 13.01 29.46 11.58
CA ARG A 315 12.18 30.59 11.98
C ARG A 315 10.77 30.19 12.36
N LEU A 316 10.13 29.26 11.61
CA LEU A 316 8.83 28.73 11.98
C LEU A 316 8.86 28.02 13.35
N SER A 317 9.92 27.24 13.61
CA SER A 317 10.13 26.61 14.92
C SER A 317 10.26 27.64 16.03
N ALA A 318 11.12 28.64 15.86
CA ALA A 318 11.35 29.68 16.86
C ALA A 318 10.11 30.55 17.13
N GLN A 319 9.36 30.89 16.10
CA GLN A 319 8.23 31.82 16.19
C GLN A 319 6.94 31.13 16.69
N TYR A 320 6.68 29.90 16.27
CA TYR A 320 5.40 29.20 16.54
C TYR A 320 5.54 27.95 17.39
N GLY A 321 6.75 27.56 17.76
CA GLY A 321 7.01 26.37 18.56
C GLY A 321 6.81 25.06 17.83
N TYR A 322 6.72 25.05 16.49
CA TYR A 322 6.62 23.82 15.71
C TYR A 322 7.87 22.96 15.89
N GLU A 323 7.69 21.65 15.92
CA GLU A 323 8.82 20.72 15.85
C GLU A 323 9.29 20.59 14.40
N VAL A 324 10.55 20.89 14.13
CA VAL A 324 11.15 20.77 12.81
C VAL A 324 12.24 19.72 12.82
N ASN A 325 12.15 18.78 11.87
CA ASN A 325 13.13 17.73 11.66
C ASN A 325 13.65 17.80 10.21
N VAL A 326 14.93 18.14 10.02
CA VAL A 326 15.61 18.06 8.74
C VAL A 326 16.43 16.77 8.74
N VAL A 327 16.01 15.79 7.91
CA VAL A 327 16.56 14.43 8.00
C VAL A 327 16.97 13.86 6.65
N ASN A 328 18.07 13.12 6.66
CA ASN A 328 18.44 12.20 5.60
C ASN A 328 17.95 10.82 5.99
N MET A 329 16.99 10.23 5.24
CA MET A 329 16.38 8.96 5.62
C MET A 329 17.38 7.80 5.71
N ASP A 330 18.45 7.81 4.92
CA ASP A 330 19.51 6.80 4.96
C ASP A 330 20.37 6.85 6.24
N LYS A 331 20.28 7.92 7.03
CA LYS A 331 20.99 8.08 8.31
C LYS A 331 20.13 7.65 9.50
N LEU A 332 18.84 7.44 9.30
CA LEU A 332 17.92 6.99 10.33
C LEU A 332 17.75 5.46 10.27
N THR A 333 17.64 4.84 11.43
CA THR A 333 17.15 3.47 11.51
C THR A 333 15.72 3.37 11.01
N ARG A 334 15.26 2.18 10.64
CA ARG A 334 13.88 1.96 10.19
C ARG A 334 12.86 2.36 11.25
N ASP A 335 13.14 2.06 12.52
CA ASP A 335 12.31 2.48 13.64
C ASP A 335 12.18 4.00 13.73
N GLU A 336 13.30 4.72 13.63
CA GLU A 336 13.30 6.19 13.67
C GLU A 336 12.54 6.79 12.50
N GLN A 337 12.72 6.26 11.27
CA GLN A 337 11.96 6.70 10.09
C GLN A 337 10.46 6.55 10.30
N ILE A 338 10.01 5.39 10.77
CA ILE A 338 8.59 5.09 10.98
C ILE A 338 8.01 5.90 12.16
N LYS A 339 8.73 5.99 13.29
CA LYS A 339 8.30 6.80 14.44
C LYS A 339 8.13 8.27 14.06
N LEU A 340 9.11 8.82 13.35
CA LEU A 340 9.04 10.21 12.89
C LEU A 340 7.87 10.42 11.94
N ALA A 341 7.70 9.55 10.94
CA ALA A 341 6.58 9.62 10.01
C ALA A 341 5.23 9.50 10.71
N GLY A 342 5.11 8.59 11.70
CA GLY A 342 3.86 8.35 12.47
C GLY A 342 3.33 9.59 13.21
N ARG A 343 4.19 10.54 13.56
CA ARG A 343 3.84 11.80 14.23
C ARG A 343 3.95 13.04 13.34
N THR A 344 4.44 12.88 12.10
CA THR A 344 4.60 13.99 11.16
C THR A 344 3.25 14.53 10.70
N THR A 345 3.08 15.86 10.77
CA THR A 345 1.93 16.58 10.23
C THR A 345 2.19 17.08 8.82
N ILE A 346 3.38 17.66 8.57
CA ILE A 346 3.81 18.09 7.25
C ILE A 346 5.07 17.34 6.87
N MET A 347 5.01 16.57 5.78
CA MET A 347 6.20 15.95 5.19
C MET A 347 6.55 16.69 3.90
N CYS A 348 7.79 17.13 3.77
CA CYS A 348 8.25 17.81 2.56
C CYS A 348 9.60 17.26 2.09
N GLY A 349 9.86 17.37 0.80
CA GLY A 349 11.12 16.93 0.20
C GLY A 349 11.08 16.84 -1.32
N VAL A 350 12.25 16.72 -1.93
CA VAL A 350 12.35 16.46 -3.36
C VAL A 350 11.82 15.04 -3.67
N HIS A 351 11.12 14.91 -4.79
CA HIS A 351 10.61 13.63 -5.29
C HIS A 351 11.61 12.49 -5.11
N GLY A 352 11.21 11.43 -4.42
CA GLY A 352 12.08 10.28 -4.18
C GLY A 352 11.63 9.36 -3.05
N ASN A 353 12.24 8.18 -2.98
CA ASN A 353 11.79 7.05 -2.18
C ASN A 353 11.64 7.32 -0.66
N GLY A 354 12.33 8.33 -0.11
CA GLY A 354 12.16 8.73 1.29
C GLY A 354 10.75 9.24 1.62
N LEU A 355 10.05 9.81 0.62
CA LEU A 355 8.65 10.24 0.78
C LEU A 355 7.65 9.07 0.90
N THR A 356 8.05 7.82 0.61
CA THR A 356 7.20 6.63 0.84
C THR A 356 6.75 6.52 2.30
N SER A 357 7.50 7.12 3.23
CA SER A 357 7.16 7.18 4.65
C SER A 357 5.84 7.92 4.93
N LEU A 358 5.26 8.65 3.96
CA LEU A 358 3.92 9.23 4.06
C LEU A 358 2.84 8.17 4.41
N LEU A 359 3.06 6.89 4.04
CA LEU A 359 2.16 5.78 4.38
C LEU A 359 1.89 5.66 5.88
N TRP A 360 2.81 6.11 6.70
CA TRP A 360 2.75 5.98 8.16
C TRP A 360 2.19 7.22 8.85
N MET A 361 2.04 8.34 8.14
CA MET A 361 1.44 9.56 8.67
C MET A 361 -0.04 9.34 9.03
N LYS A 362 -0.51 10.04 10.06
CA LYS A 362 -1.93 10.06 10.45
C LYS A 362 -2.69 11.07 9.60
N PRO A 363 -3.68 10.68 8.81
CA PRO A 363 -4.51 11.63 8.06
C PRO A 363 -5.30 12.55 8.99
N THR A 364 -5.17 13.85 8.80
CA THR A 364 -5.93 14.92 9.44
C THR A 364 -6.16 16.04 8.43
N PRO A 365 -7.02 17.03 8.68
CA PRO A 365 -7.16 18.19 7.80
C PRO A 365 -5.86 18.96 7.54
N ARG A 366 -4.92 18.91 8.49
CA ARG A 366 -3.60 19.57 8.39
C ARG A 366 -2.56 18.72 7.68
N THR A 367 -2.71 17.38 7.69
CA THR A 367 -1.69 16.47 7.16
C THR A 367 -1.46 16.71 5.68
N THR A 368 -0.22 17.08 5.34
CA THR A 368 0.15 17.49 3.99
C THR A 368 1.50 16.92 3.58
N VAL A 369 1.58 16.48 2.34
CA VAL A 369 2.84 16.11 1.67
C VAL A 369 3.18 17.22 0.68
N MET A 370 4.36 17.83 0.80
CA MET A 370 4.88 18.86 -0.09
C MET A 370 6.05 18.29 -0.87
N GLU A 371 5.82 17.99 -2.13
CA GLU A 371 6.78 17.32 -3.01
C GLU A 371 7.41 18.34 -3.95
N PHE A 372 8.76 18.42 -3.95
CA PHE A 372 9.52 19.38 -4.76
C PHE A 372 9.98 18.76 -6.07
N PHE A 373 9.74 19.46 -7.16
CA PHE A 373 10.07 19.04 -8.50
C PHE A 373 10.89 20.09 -9.24
N MET A 374 11.66 19.67 -10.24
CA MET A 374 12.11 20.59 -11.28
C MET A 374 10.88 21.29 -11.89
N PRO A 375 10.91 22.61 -12.17
CA PRO A 375 9.78 23.30 -12.78
C PRO A 375 9.20 22.58 -13.98
N GLN A 376 7.87 22.43 -14.02
CA GLN A 376 7.10 21.64 -14.98
C GLN A 376 7.28 20.10 -14.88
N GLY A 377 8.20 19.61 -14.05
CA GLY A 377 8.34 18.18 -13.78
C GLY A 377 7.16 17.66 -12.95
N TRP A 378 6.73 16.42 -13.21
CA TRP A 378 5.63 15.80 -12.46
C TRP A 378 5.70 14.27 -12.44
N ALA A 379 5.37 13.68 -11.28
CA ALA A 379 5.12 12.26 -11.11
C ALA A 379 3.97 12.05 -10.12
N PHE A 380 3.20 10.97 -10.28
CA PHE A 380 2.00 10.73 -9.47
C PHE A 380 2.26 9.93 -8.19
N ASP A 381 3.45 9.38 -7.98
CA ASP A 381 3.73 8.44 -6.90
C ASP A 381 3.19 8.91 -5.54
N TYR A 382 3.68 10.01 -5.04
CA TYR A 382 3.32 10.49 -3.71
C TYR A 382 2.06 11.35 -3.71
N GLN A 383 1.77 12.03 -4.82
CA GLN A 383 0.53 12.78 -4.98
C GLN A 383 -0.68 11.84 -4.85
N TRP A 384 -0.69 10.76 -5.65
CA TRP A 384 -1.79 9.82 -5.65
C TRP A 384 -1.90 9.10 -4.31
N THR A 385 -0.77 8.63 -3.74
CA THR A 385 -0.75 7.91 -2.47
C THR A 385 -1.25 8.79 -1.31
N ALA A 386 -0.81 10.06 -1.24
CA ALA A 386 -1.28 11.00 -0.23
C ALA A 386 -2.80 11.22 -0.34
N THR A 387 -3.29 11.48 -1.55
CA THR A 387 -4.72 11.71 -1.80
C THR A 387 -5.56 10.46 -1.47
N ALA A 388 -5.09 9.28 -1.84
CA ALA A 388 -5.73 8.00 -1.53
C ALA A 388 -5.85 7.73 -0.02
N LEU A 389 -4.94 8.29 0.77
CA LEU A 389 -4.97 8.24 2.24
C LEU A 389 -5.80 9.38 2.87
N GLY A 390 -6.37 10.28 2.09
CA GLY A 390 -7.11 11.43 2.59
C GLY A 390 -6.23 12.57 3.10
N MET A 391 -4.98 12.65 2.63
CA MET A 391 -4.06 13.74 2.92
C MET A 391 -4.00 14.74 1.76
N THR A 392 -3.62 15.96 2.05
CA THR A 392 -3.37 16.97 1.01
C THR A 392 -1.97 16.79 0.41
N HIS A 393 -1.85 17.01 -0.90
CA HIS A 393 -0.58 17.02 -1.60
C HIS A 393 -0.37 18.35 -2.32
N TYR A 394 0.82 18.93 -2.18
CA TYR A 394 1.30 20.10 -2.91
C TYR A 394 2.53 19.71 -3.72
N GLY A 395 2.43 19.80 -5.05
CA GLY A 395 3.59 19.66 -5.95
C GLY A 395 4.19 21.02 -6.22
N TRP A 396 5.43 21.25 -5.80
CA TRP A 396 6.12 22.53 -5.87
C TRP A 396 7.02 22.67 -7.08
N TRP A 397 6.91 23.82 -7.73
CA TRP A 397 7.80 24.28 -8.78
C TRP A 397 8.37 25.64 -8.37
N ASN A 398 9.57 25.66 -7.77
CA ASN A 398 10.21 26.83 -7.24
C ASN A 398 9.32 27.59 -6.21
N ASN A 399 8.65 28.66 -6.60
CA ASN A 399 7.82 29.54 -5.74
C ASN A 399 6.31 29.31 -5.88
N THR A 400 5.89 28.33 -6.67
CA THR A 400 4.48 28.01 -6.91
C THR A 400 4.19 26.53 -6.68
N TYR A 401 2.94 26.21 -6.38
CA TYR A 401 2.53 24.82 -6.22
C TYR A 401 1.21 24.52 -6.93
N VAL A 402 1.01 23.26 -7.23
CA VAL A 402 -0.24 22.70 -7.75
C VAL A 402 -0.83 21.71 -6.75
N THR A 403 -2.16 21.68 -6.64
CA THR A 403 -2.89 20.80 -5.73
C THR A 403 -4.30 20.54 -6.22
N GLY A 404 -4.99 19.54 -5.67
CA GLY A 404 -6.37 19.22 -5.98
C GLY A 404 -6.58 18.95 -7.47
N THR A 405 -7.53 19.67 -8.10
CA THR A 405 -7.84 19.55 -9.53
C THR A 405 -6.83 20.24 -10.46
N GLY A 406 -5.91 21.04 -9.90
CA GLY A 406 -4.89 21.78 -10.66
C GLY A 406 -3.63 20.95 -10.98
N VAL A 407 -3.57 19.68 -10.55
CA VAL A 407 -2.41 18.82 -10.83
C VAL A 407 -2.33 18.43 -12.31
N PRO A 408 -1.11 18.24 -12.87
CA PRO A 408 -0.94 17.75 -14.24
C PRO A 408 -1.70 16.45 -14.50
N THR A 409 -2.12 16.25 -15.74
CA THR A 409 -2.89 15.05 -16.14
C THR A 409 -2.02 13.87 -16.53
N HIS A 410 -0.70 14.07 -16.69
CA HIS A 410 0.25 13.03 -17.08
C HIS A 410 1.60 13.26 -16.40
N THR A 411 2.38 12.18 -16.28
CA THR A 411 3.77 12.24 -15.81
C THR A 411 4.64 13.01 -16.80
N ASN A 412 5.51 13.88 -16.29
CA ASN A 412 6.43 14.67 -17.10
C ASN A 412 7.83 14.68 -16.46
N TYR A 413 8.76 14.00 -17.09
CA TYR A 413 10.16 13.96 -16.69
C TYR A 413 10.97 14.93 -17.54
N VAL A 414 10.93 16.21 -17.17
CA VAL A 414 11.67 17.28 -17.86
C VAL A 414 13.19 17.13 -17.66
N ASP A 415 13.98 17.82 -18.49
CA ASP A 415 15.41 17.93 -18.29
C ASP A 415 15.72 18.49 -16.89
N GLY A 416 16.71 17.90 -16.21
CA GLY A 416 17.04 18.25 -14.81
C GLY A 416 16.16 17.61 -13.75
N PHE A 417 15.07 16.88 -14.10
CA PHE A 417 14.23 16.17 -13.11
C PHE A 417 15.01 15.22 -12.19
N GLN A 418 16.06 14.60 -12.72
CA GLN A 418 16.95 13.71 -11.97
C GLN A 418 18.21 14.43 -11.46
N GLY A 419 18.34 15.73 -11.70
CA GLY A 419 19.52 16.53 -11.45
C GLY A 419 19.66 17.02 -10.00
N ASN A 420 20.65 17.88 -9.79
CA ASN A 420 21.05 18.40 -8.47
C ASN A 420 20.83 19.91 -8.34
N GLU A 421 20.06 20.51 -9.26
CA GLU A 421 19.85 21.95 -9.36
C GLU A 421 18.36 22.30 -9.37
N ILE A 422 17.56 21.59 -8.54
CA ILE A 422 16.14 21.85 -8.41
C ILE A 422 15.96 23.13 -7.61
N PRO A 423 15.33 24.18 -8.18
CA PRO A 423 15.13 25.45 -7.48
C PRO A 423 13.97 25.36 -6.50
N LEU A 424 14.06 26.07 -5.36
CA LEU A 424 13.01 26.17 -4.36
C LEU A 424 13.02 27.52 -3.65
N ASP A 425 11.89 28.21 -3.68
CA ASP A 425 11.63 29.34 -2.79
C ASP A 425 11.23 28.82 -1.39
N GLY A 426 12.20 28.71 -0.51
CA GLY A 426 11.99 28.20 0.85
C GLY A 426 11.04 29.05 1.70
N GLU A 427 10.96 30.38 1.47
CA GLU A 427 10.04 31.26 2.17
C GLU A 427 8.58 31.00 1.75
N ALA A 428 8.34 30.82 0.45
CA ALA A 428 7.02 30.50 -0.05
C ALA A 428 6.52 29.14 0.49
N VAL A 429 7.42 28.14 0.55
CA VAL A 429 7.09 26.83 1.15
C VAL A 429 6.80 26.97 2.65
N ALA A 430 7.61 27.70 3.40
CA ALA A 430 7.42 27.93 4.85
C ALA A 430 6.09 28.65 5.13
N ALA A 431 5.72 29.65 4.34
CA ALA A 431 4.43 30.34 4.43
C ALA A 431 3.25 29.37 4.20
N ALA A 432 3.35 28.48 3.20
CA ALA A 432 2.34 27.47 2.93
C ALA A 432 2.26 26.43 4.05
N ILE A 433 3.38 26.01 4.63
CA ILE A 433 3.40 25.11 5.81
C ILE A 433 2.63 25.76 6.96
N HIS A 434 2.94 27.04 7.30
CA HIS A 434 2.25 27.74 8.35
C HIS A 434 0.74 27.82 8.10
N ALA A 435 0.33 28.21 6.89
CA ALA A 435 -1.07 28.29 6.51
C ALA A 435 -1.82 26.94 6.67
N ARG A 436 -1.16 25.82 6.32
CA ARG A 436 -1.73 24.48 6.51
C ARG A 436 -1.90 24.13 7.99
N LEU A 437 -0.96 24.51 8.83
CA LEU A 437 -0.98 24.22 10.26
C LEU A 437 -2.01 25.07 11.04
N GLN A 438 -2.49 26.18 10.46
CA GLN A 438 -3.57 26.99 11.03
C GLN A 438 -4.98 26.46 10.77
N LEU A 439 -5.15 25.43 9.92
CA LEU A 439 -6.47 24.87 9.65
C LEU A 439 -7.05 24.22 10.93
N PRO A 440 -8.39 24.33 11.13
CA PRO A 440 -9.07 23.63 12.21
C PRO A 440 -8.89 22.10 12.10
N LEU A 441 -8.75 21.41 13.22
CA LEU A 441 -8.66 19.94 13.26
C LEU A 441 -10.01 19.22 13.21
N ASP A 442 -11.07 19.93 13.53
CA ASP A 442 -12.47 19.48 13.53
C ASP A 442 -13.12 19.51 12.14
N ASN A 443 -12.47 20.13 11.16
CA ASN A 443 -12.89 19.99 9.77
C ASN A 443 -12.72 18.52 9.33
N PRO A 444 -13.78 17.89 8.77
CA PRO A 444 -13.60 16.52 8.27
C PRO A 444 -12.48 16.53 7.22
N ALA A 445 -11.54 15.57 7.36
CA ALA A 445 -10.56 15.34 6.31
C ALA A 445 -11.33 15.18 4.98
N PRO A 446 -10.83 15.73 3.86
CA PRO A 446 -11.47 15.52 2.57
C PRO A 446 -11.69 14.01 2.37
N PRO A 447 -12.85 13.60 1.85
CA PRO A 447 -13.06 12.20 1.55
C PRO A 447 -11.92 11.73 0.63
N PRO A 448 -11.42 10.48 0.82
CA PRO A 448 -10.43 9.94 -0.09
C PRO A 448 -10.95 10.11 -1.51
N ALA A 449 -10.09 10.56 -2.41
CA ALA A 449 -10.46 10.78 -3.79
C ALA A 449 -11.09 9.49 -4.33
N GLN A 450 -12.32 9.59 -4.80
CA GLN A 450 -12.89 8.52 -5.60
C GLN A 450 -12.14 8.49 -6.93
N PRO A 451 -11.96 7.30 -7.51
CA PRO A 451 -11.17 7.09 -8.72
C PRO A 451 -11.62 7.94 -9.90
#